data_89d155fd8c2608482b2ba336c2d56b54
#
_entry.id   89d155fd8c2608482b2ba336c2d56b54
#
_cell.length_a   1.000
_cell.length_b   1.000
_cell.length_c   1.000
_cell.angle_alpha   90.00
_cell.angle_beta   90.00
_cell.angle_gamma   90.00
#
_symmetry.space_group_name_H-M   'P 1'
#
loop_
_entity.id
_entity.type
_entity.pdbx_description
1 polymer ?
#
loop_
_entity_poly.entity_id
_entity_poly.type
_entity_poly.pdbx_seq_one_letter_code
_entity_poly.pdbx_strand_id
1 'polypeptide(L)'
;MRYVFFDIECADGGKGSICSFGYVICDEEFREIESDDIIINPDSRFYLVGRSKRPDLFLAYPEAVFRKAPLFPQYYERIRSI
;
A
#
# COMPACT_ATOMS: atom_id res chain seq x y z
N MET A 1 16.95 18.63 3.72
CA MET A 1 16.83 17.18 3.49
C MET A 1 15.47 16.69 3.98
N ARG A 2 14.88 15.78 3.27
CA ARG A 2 13.61 15.16 3.68
C ARG A 2 13.82 13.66 3.83
N TYR A 3 13.03 13.07 4.72
CA TYR A 3 13.02 11.63 4.94
C TYR A 3 11.68 11.08 4.50
N VAL A 4 11.71 9.95 3.80
CA VAL A 4 10.49 9.23 3.40
C VAL A 4 10.51 7.88 4.07
N PHE A 5 9.47 7.59 4.82
CA PHE A 5 9.22 6.27 5.40
C PHE A 5 8.03 5.68 4.67
N PHE A 6 8.14 4.44 4.21
CA PHE A 6 7.05 3.82 3.48
C PHE A 6 6.93 2.35 3.82
N ASP A 7 5.73 1.82 3.59
CA ASP A 7 5.44 0.41 3.75
C ASP A 7 4.51 -0.04 2.62
N ILE A 8 4.67 -1.27 2.18
CA ILE A 8 3.90 -1.82 1.06
C ILE A 8 3.20 -3.08 1.52
N GLU A 9 1.92 -3.20 1.22
CA GLU A 9 1.16 -4.42 1.41
C GLU A 9 0.78 -5.00 0.05
N CYS A 10 0.78 -6.34 -0.02
CA CYS A 10 0.45 -7.07 -1.24
C CYS A 10 -0.67 -8.06 -0.98
N ALA A 11 -1.48 -8.31 -2.01
CA ALA A 11 -2.64 -9.21 -1.91
C ALA A 11 -2.22 -10.70 -1.88
N ASP A 12 -1.07 -11.02 -2.48
CA ASP A 12 -0.51 -12.37 -2.44
C ASP A 12 1.01 -12.27 -2.52
N GLY A 13 1.69 -13.42 -2.55
CA GLY A 13 3.14 -13.46 -2.64
C GLY A 13 3.68 -13.27 -4.05
N GLY A 14 2.82 -13.06 -5.04
CA GLY A 14 3.22 -12.88 -6.41
C GLY A 14 3.66 -11.46 -6.72
N LYS A 15 4.37 -11.31 -7.84
CA LYS A 15 4.80 -10.00 -8.29
C LYS A 15 3.59 -9.22 -8.81
N GLY A 16 3.60 -7.92 -8.54
CA GLY A 16 2.58 -7.04 -9.06
C GLY A 16 1.26 -7.04 -8.30
N SER A 17 1.23 -7.63 -7.10
CA SER A 17 0.02 -7.69 -6.29
C SER A 17 -0.07 -6.57 -5.26
N ILE A 18 0.64 -5.48 -5.45
CA ILE A 18 0.61 -4.35 -4.52
C ILE A 18 -0.82 -3.83 -4.36
N CYS A 19 -1.27 -3.68 -3.11
CA CYS A 19 -2.60 -3.17 -2.82
C CYS A 19 -2.59 -2.00 -1.85
N SER A 20 -1.45 -1.69 -1.24
CA SER A 20 -1.33 -0.53 -0.34
C SER A 20 0.09 0.02 -0.39
N PHE A 21 0.18 1.35 -0.43
CA PHE A 21 1.44 2.07 -0.31
C PHE A 21 1.23 3.18 0.72
N GLY A 22 1.68 2.92 1.93
CA GLY A 22 1.63 3.91 3.00
C GLY A 22 2.94 4.66 3.10
N TYR A 23 2.89 5.97 3.32
CA TYR A 23 4.12 6.75 3.44
C TYR A 23 3.96 7.92 4.39
N VAL A 24 5.08 8.35 4.94
CA VAL A 24 5.19 9.57 5.74
C VAL A 24 6.44 10.31 5.25
N ILE A 25 6.29 11.58 4.94
CA ILE A 25 7.40 12.46 4.58
C ILE A 25 7.67 13.37 5.77
N CYS A 26 8.91 13.42 6.23
CA CYS A 26 9.34 14.24 7.35
C CYS A 26 10.42 15.24 6.92
N ASP A 27 10.52 16.35 7.66
CA ASP A 27 11.61 17.31 7.50
C ASP A 27 12.87 16.84 8.23
N GLU A 28 13.89 17.69 8.27
CA GLU A 28 15.18 17.38 8.90
C GLU A 28 15.06 17.10 10.39
N GLU A 29 14.02 17.58 11.03
CA GLU A 29 13.77 17.39 12.47
C GLU A 29 12.76 16.26 12.72
N PHE A 30 12.47 15.48 11.71
CA PHE A 30 11.50 14.37 11.76
C PHE A 30 10.06 14.81 12.05
N ARG A 31 9.73 16.06 11.70
CA ARG A 31 8.33 16.52 11.75
C ARG A 31 7.62 16.12 10.48
N GLU A 32 6.41 15.60 10.62
CA GLU A 32 5.64 15.16 9.47
C GLU A 32 5.25 16.36 8.59
N ILE A 33 5.55 16.24 7.28
CA ILE A 33 5.14 17.21 6.28
C ILE A 33 3.89 16.71 5.55
N GLU A 34 3.87 15.43 5.21
CA GLU A 34 2.80 14.81 4.45
C GLU A 34 2.76 13.33 4.75
N SER A 35 1.56 12.76 4.77
CA SER A 35 1.40 11.31 4.87
C SER A 35 0.10 10.89 4.19
N ASP A 36 0.07 9.66 3.70
CA ASP A 36 -1.14 9.07 3.12
C ASP A 36 -0.97 7.56 3.05
N ASP A 37 -2.08 6.88 2.88
CA ASP A 37 -2.13 5.45 2.63
C ASP A 37 -2.86 5.24 1.30
N ILE A 38 -2.09 5.03 0.24
CA ILE A 38 -2.63 4.89 -1.11
C ILE A 38 -3.15 3.47 -1.27
N ILE A 39 -4.46 3.35 -1.43
CA ILE A 39 -5.13 2.06 -1.61
C ILE A 39 -5.23 1.76 -3.10
N ILE A 40 -4.82 0.56 -3.48
CA ILE A 40 -4.64 0.18 -4.88
C ILE A 40 -5.41 -1.12 -5.13
N ASN A 41 -6.09 -1.19 -6.28
CA ASN A 41 -6.65 -2.44 -6.74
C ASN A 41 -5.51 -3.29 -7.33
N PRO A 42 -5.15 -4.41 -6.70
CA PRO A 42 -4.01 -5.21 -7.18
C PRO A 42 -4.31 -5.98 -8.44
N ASP A 43 -5.58 -6.07 -8.85
CA ASP A 43 -6.03 -6.86 -10.00
C ASP A 43 -5.49 -8.29 -9.92
N SER A 44 -5.55 -8.85 -8.73
CA SER A 44 -5.05 -10.21 -8.46
C SER A 44 -5.90 -10.85 -7.37
N ARG A 45 -5.62 -12.10 -7.08
CA ARG A 45 -6.29 -12.80 -5.99
C ARG A 45 -5.75 -12.32 -4.65
N PHE A 46 -6.63 -12.26 -3.65
CA PHE A 46 -6.26 -11.95 -2.27
C PHE A 46 -5.90 -13.25 -1.55
N TYR A 47 -4.80 -13.80 -1.97
CA TYR A 47 -4.40 -15.14 -1.60
C TYR A 47 -3.98 -15.27 -0.14
N LEU A 48 -3.24 -14.30 0.36
CA LEU A 48 -2.76 -14.34 1.74
C LEU A 48 -3.91 -14.23 2.73
N VAL A 49 -4.91 -13.41 2.41
CA VAL A 49 -6.07 -13.24 3.28
C VAL A 49 -6.84 -14.55 3.43
N GLY A 50 -7.06 -15.26 2.32
CA GLY A 50 -7.85 -16.50 2.34
C GLY A 50 -7.09 -17.70 2.87
N ARG A 51 -5.77 -17.70 2.79
CA ARG A 51 -4.94 -18.85 3.18
C ARG A 51 -4.25 -18.70 4.51
N SER A 52 -4.12 -17.50 4.98
CA SER A 52 -3.40 -17.27 6.21
C SER A 52 -4.19 -17.80 7.39
N LYS A 53 -3.52 -18.57 8.22
CA LYS A 53 -4.01 -18.95 9.53
C LYS A 53 -3.42 -18.06 10.61
N ARG A 54 -2.71 -17.03 10.20
CA ARG A 54 -2.02 -16.12 11.10
C ARG A 54 -2.72 -14.78 11.07
N PRO A 55 -3.26 -14.32 12.21
CA PRO A 55 -3.97 -13.03 12.27
C PRO A 55 -3.10 -11.83 11.87
N ASP A 56 -1.79 -11.95 12.07
CA ASP A 56 -0.86 -10.87 11.77
C ASP A 56 -0.65 -10.64 10.27
N LEU A 57 -1.20 -11.50 9.42
CA LEU A 57 -1.11 -11.34 7.97
C LEU A 57 -2.37 -10.74 7.37
N PHE A 58 -3.32 -10.30 8.19
CA PHE A 58 -4.51 -9.63 7.67
C PHE A 58 -4.16 -8.25 7.14
N LEU A 59 -4.82 -7.89 6.03
CA LEU A 59 -4.70 -6.55 5.48
C LEU A 59 -5.49 -5.56 6.33
N ALA A 60 -5.12 -4.28 6.26
CA ALA A 60 -5.73 -3.22 7.06
C ALA A 60 -7.18 -2.95 6.69
N TYR A 61 -7.60 -3.31 5.47
CA TYR A 61 -8.95 -3.06 4.95
C TYR A 61 -9.56 -4.33 4.40
N PRO A 62 -10.90 -4.42 4.32
CA PRO A 62 -11.56 -5.53 3.65
C PRO A 62 -11.21 -5.59 2.16
N GLU A 63 -11.24 -6.80 1.60
CA GLU A 63 -10.94 -7.01 0.18
C GLU A 63 -11.75 -6.08 -0.74
N ALA A 64 -13.02 -5.84 -0.42
CA ALA A 64 -13.88 -5.01 -1.25
C ALA A 64 -13.36 -3.57 -1.40
N VAL A 65 -12.66 -3.05 -0.40
CA VAL A 65 -12.07 -1.70 -0.47
C VAL A 65 -11.00 -1.65 -1.54
N PHE A 66 -10.13 -2.65 -1.56
CA PHE A 66 -9.05 -2.72 -2.56
C PHE A 66 -9.59 -2.93 -3.97
N ARG A 67 -10.63 -3.74 -4.12
CA ARG A 67 -11.20 -4.03 -5.44
C ARG A 67 -11.88 -2.81 -6.06
N LYS A 68 -12.31 -1.86 -5.25
CA LYS A 68 -12.92 -0.62 -5.74
C LYS A 68 -11.90 0.48 -6.00
N ALA A 69 -10.65 0.30 -5.59
CA ALA A 69 -9.62 1.30 -5.76
C ALA A 69 -9.12 1.31 -7.21
N PRO A 70 -8.49 2.43 -7.63
CA PRO A 70 -7.84 2.49 -8.93
C PRO A 70 -6.69 1.49 -9.04
N LEU A 71 -6.36 1.11 -10.27
CA LEU A 71 -5.23 0.24 -10.56
C LEU A 71 -3.91 0.99 -10.38
N PHE A 72 -2.82 0.25 -10.16
CA PHE A 72 -1.50 0.84 -9.91
C PHE A 72 -1.07 1.87 -10.97
N PRO A 73 -1.25 1.64 -12.29
CA PRO A 73 -0.81 2.63 -13.27
C PRO A 73 -1.39 4.03 -13.07
N GLN A 74 -2.58 4.12 -12.48
CA GLN A 74 -3.21 5.42 -12.20
C GLN A 74 -2.52 6.18 -11.07
N TYR A 75 -1.75 5.47 -10.24
CA TYR A 75 -1.01 6.07 -9.13
C TYR A 75 0.48 6.21 -9.41
N TYR A 76 0.95 5.69 -10.54
CA TYR A 76 2.38 5.59 -10.81
C TYR A 76 3.10 6.94 -10.67
N GLU A 77 2.58 7.98 -11.31
CA GLU A 77 3.23 9.29 -11.26
C GLU A 77 3.21 9.88 -9.85
N ARG A 78 2.13 9.67 -9.12
CA ARG A 78 2.04 10.17 -7.75
C ARG A 78 3.07 9.48 -6.86
N ILE A 79 3.16 8.16 -6.93
CA ILE A 79 4.10 7.40 -6.11
C ILE A 79 5.53 7.73 -6.49
N ARG A 80 5.80 7.83 -7.78
CA ARG A 80 7.12 8.17 -8.28
C ARG A 80 7.58 9.55 -7.81
N SER A 81 6.66 10.49 -7.63
CA SER A 81 6.98 11.86 -7.21
C SER A 81 7.24 11.99 -5.69
N ILE A 82 6.94 10.96 -4.94
CA ILE A 82 7.23 10.96 -3.51
C ILE A 82 8.73 10.77 -3.28
#